data_1d5a26388d6c39230908b7f8a69c5ed0
#
_entry.id   1d5a26388d6c39230908b7f8a69c5ed0
#
_cell.length_a   1.000
_cell.length_b   1.000
_cell.length_c   1.000
_cell.angle_alpha   90.00
_cell.angle_beta   90.00
_cell.angle_gamma   90.00
#
_symmetry.space_group_name_H-M   'P 1'
#
loop_
_entity.id
_entity.type
_entity.pdbx_description
1 polymer ?
#
loop_
_entity_poly.entity_id
_entity_poly.type
_entity_poly.pdbx_seq_one_letter_code
_entity_poly.pdbx_strand_id
1 'polypeptide(L)'
;LVAHHRDRVKITAVVVVSCSTGGKVPGIAQRVAKKSGLPTDVLAFDVNAACSGFVYGLISGLSLCQPGGAVIVCAAEAMSRLIDKTDRNTGCLFGDGVGAVLLEDRPAFREYNWHAGCDGDRVDLMRGEIGGGITLGGMQVYDRAVKTMSDTLNRLHDNGIKPAVVVGHQANSRILQKIREQVDAGDAVFVDSVEQFGNTSAASIPLALGTCVADRSIPATGRMSLVAYGAGEAWGGVSVDYDLTDAIALHGS
;
A
#
# COMPACT_ATOMS: atom_id res chain seq x y z
N LEU A 1 9.43 12.33 -6.45
CA LEU A 1 8.07 12.90 -6.53
C LEU A 1 8.10 14.41 -6.35
N VAL A 2 8.46 14.94 -5.15
CA VAL A 2 8.39 16.39 -4.86
C VAL A 2 9.19 17.23 -5.86
N ALA A 3 10.46 16.88 -6.13
CA ALA A 3 11.30 17.61 -7.08
C ALA A 3 10.72 17.64 -8.50
N HIS A 4 9.99 16.61 -8.88
CA HIS A 4 9.39 16.47 -10.21
C HIS A 4 8.06 17.23 -10.36
N HIS A 5 7.28 17.32 -9.27
CA HIS A 5 5.92 17.85 -9.32
C HIS A 5 5.74 19.22 -8.65
N ARG A 6 6.78 19.78 -7.94
CA ARG A 6 6.67 21.02 -7.16
C ARG A 6 6.13 22.23 -7.91
N ASP A 7 6.45 22.32 -9.21
CA ASP A 7 6.04 23.44 -10.04
C ASP A 7 4.68 23.20 -10.73
N ARG A 8 4.08 22.02 -10.57
CA ARG A 8 2.84 21.62 -11.23
C ARG A 8 1.65 21.60 -10.28
N VAL A 9 1.87 21.20 -9.01
CA VAL A 9 0.79 21.05 -8.02
C VAL A 9 1.26 21.49 -6.64
N LYS A 10 0.34 22.04 -5.84
CA LYS A 10 0.59 22.37 -4.44
C LYS A 10 0.42 21.13 -3.57
N ILE A 11 1.50 20.64 -2.98
CA ILE A 11 1.42 19.54 -2.01
C ILE A 11 0.90 20.08 -0.68
N THR A 12 -0.24 19.57 -0.23
CA THR A 12 -0.95 20.02 0.98
C THR A 12 -0.81 19.05 2.14
N ALA A 13 -0.53 17.77 1.86
CA ALA A 13 -0.31 16.79 2.91
C ALA A 13 0.73 15.72 2.53
N VAL A 14 1.35 15.14 3.57
CA VAL A 14 2.23 13.97 3.50
C VAL A 14 1.74 12.95 4.53
N VAL A 15 1.30 11.80 4.05
CA VAL A 15 0.93 10.65 4.88
C VAL A 15 2.04 9.62 4.76
N VAL A 16 2.70 9.30 5.86
CA VAL A 16 3.73 8.26 5.89
C VAL A 16 3.19 7.04 6.61
N VAL A 17 3.32 5.90 5.96
CA VAL A 17 2.84 4.61 6.48
C VAL A 17 4.04 3.77 6.90
N SER A 18 4.02 3.28 8.13
CA SER A 18 5.03 2.33 8.60
C SER A 18 4.60 1.63 9.89
N CYS A 19 4.85 0.33 9.98
CA CYS A 19 4.76 -0.44 11.22
C CYS A 19 6.14 -0.71 11.85
N SER A 20 7.22 -0.40 11.16
CA SER A 20 8.60 -0.73 11.54
C SER A 20 9.37 0.41 12.22
N THR A 21 8.69 1.53 12.54
CA THR A 21 9.31 2.70 13.22
C THR A 21 9.61 2.46 14.70
N GLY A 22 8.93 1.49 15.33
CA GLY A 22 9.11 1.19 16.76
C GLY A 22 8.46 2.19 17.70
N GLY A 23 7.34 2.79 17.30
CA GLY A 23 6.60 3.72 18.15
C GLY A 23 7.35 5.00 18.52
N LYS A 24 8.32 5.43 17.70
CA LYS A 24 9.10 6.64 17.95
C LYS A 24 8.24 7.90 17.95
N VAL A 25 8.53 8.80 18.88
CA VAL A 25 7.97 10.16 18.97
C VAL A 25 9.09 11.17 18.79
N PRO A 26 8.98 12.14 17.86
CA PRO A 26 7.94 12.26 16.82
C PRO A 26 8.06 11.16 15.76
N GLY A 27 6.99 11.01 14.97
CA GLY A 27 6.95 10.14 13.79
C GLY A 27 7.93 10.56 12.70
N ILE A 28 7.84 9.92 11.54
CA ILE A 28 8.78 10.18 10.43
C ILE A 28 8.23 11.13 9.37
N ALA A 29 6.91 11.36 9.32
CA ALA A 29 6.28 12.19 8.29
C ALA A 29 6.82 13.62 8.24
N GLN A 30 7.03 14.26 9.41
CA GLN A 30 7.59 15.61 9.49
C GLN A 30 9.04 15.68 8.97
N ARG A 31 9.80 14.60 9.16
CA ARG A 31 11.17 14.50 8.62
C ARG A 31 11.15 14.33 7.11
N VAL A 32 10.19 13.54 6.59
CA VAL A 32 9.98 13.36 5.15
C VAL A 32 9.60 14.70 4.53
N ALA A 33 8.63 15.42 5.09
CA ALA A 33 8.23 16.74 4.61
C ALA A 33 9.41 17.72 4.55
N LYS A 34 10.18 17.82 5.66
CA LYS A 34 11.37 18.68 5.71
C LYS A 34 12.43 18.29 4.67
N LYS A 35 12.78 17.00 4.58
CA LYS A 35 13.80 16.53 3.62
C LYS A 35 13.36 16.70 2.17
N SER A 36 12.07 16.68 1.91
CA SER A 36 11.47 16.92 0.60
C SER A 36 11.38 18.42 0.25
N GLY A 37 11.78 19.30 1.15
CA GLY A 37 11.74 20.77 0.93
C GLY A 37 10.32 21.32 0.87
N LEU A 38 9.37 20.66 1.54
CA LEU A 38 7.99 21.14 1.63
C LEU A 38 7.86 22.29 2.64
N PRO A 39 6.89 23.20 2.45
CA PRO A 39 6.67 24.33 3.34
C PRO A 39 6.16 23.87 4.73
N THR A 40 6.17 24.77 5.70
CA THR A 40 5.81 24.45 7.10
C THR A 40 4.31 24.36 7.33
N ASP A 41 3.48 24.79 6.40
CA ASP A 41 2.02 24.71 6.42
C ASP A 41 1.46 23.40 5.80
N VAL A 42 2.34 22.44 5.46
CA VAL A 42 1.92 21.12 4.99
C VAL A 42 1.48 20.26 6.17
N LEU A 43 0.34 19.56 6.02
CA LEU A 43 -0.08 18.54 6.98
C LEU A 43 0.82 17.30 6.87
N ALA A 44 1.42 16.83 7.97
CA ALA A 44 2.29 15.66 7.94
C ALA A 44 2.06 14.77 9.16
N PHE A 45 1.71 13.49 8.92
CA PHE A 45 1.45 12.51 9.99
C PHE A 45 1.75 11.08 9.55
N ASP A 46 1.95 10.22 10.54
CA ASP A 46 2.21 8.80 10.34
C ASP A 46 0.93 7.97 10.52
N VAL A 47 0.83 6.87 9.77
CA VAL A 47 -0.23 5.86 9.89
C VAL A 47 0.40 4.50 10.14
N ASN A 48 -0.13 3.74 11.10
CA ASN A 48 0.22 2.35 11.31
C ASN A 48 -1.05 1.48 11.24
N ALA A 49 -1.16 0.68 10.21
CA ALA A 49 -2.15 -0.38 10.03
C ALA A 49 -1.47 -1.63 9.43
N ALA A 50 -0.22 -1.88 9.84
CA ALA A 50 0.61 -2.98 9.38
C ALA A 50 0.58 -3.10 7.83
N CYS A 51 0.44 -4.31 7.28
CA CYS A 51 0.43 -4.55 5.83
C CYS A 51 -0.72 -3.82 5.10
N SER A 52 -1.83 -3.51 5.78
CA SER A 52 -2.94 -2.73 5.21
C SER A 52 -2.69 -1.22 5.21
N GLY A 53 -1.58 -0.80 5.81
CA GLY A 53 -1.28 0.61 6.05
C GLY A 53 -1.28 1.46 4.79
N PHE A 54 -0.76 0.96 3.66
CA PHE A 54 -0.75 1.75 2.43
C PHE A 54 -2.17 2.05 1.92
N VAL A 55 -3.08 1.08 1.98
CA VAL A 55 -4.50 1.30 1.62
C VAL A 55 -5.15 2.29 2.57
N TYR A 56 -4.89 2.18 3.87
CA TYR A 56 -5.39 3.16 4.87
C TYR A 56 -4.81 4.56 4.62
N GLY A 57 -3.52 4.63 4.26
CA GLY A 57 -2.88 5.87 3.86
C GLY A 57 -3.50 6.48 2.60
N LEU A 58 -3.85 5.65 1.61
CA LEU A 58 -4.57 6.10 0.40
C LEU A 58 -5.97 6.63 0.73
N ILE A 59 -6.76 5.92 1.54
CA ILE A 59 -8.10 6.37 1.97
C ILE A 59 -7.98 7.72 2.69
N SER A 60 -7.01 7.86 3.61
CA SER A 60 -6.74 9.11 4.30
C SER A 60 -6.32 10.21 3.34
N GLY A 61 -5.39 9.92 2.42
CA GLY A 61 -4.89 10.87 1.44
C GLY A 61 -5.96 11.35 0.47
N LEU A 62 -6.80 10.45 -0.05
CA LEU A 62 -7.93 10.79 -0.91
C LEU A 62 -8.93 11.72 -0.20
N SER A 63 -9.20 11.46 1.09
CA SER A 63 -10.08 12.30 1.91
C SER A 63 -9.49 13.69 2.20
N LEU A 64 -8.17 13.83 2.18
CA LEU A 64 -7.45 15.08 2.41
C LEU A 64 -7.15 15.85 1.12
N CYS A 65 -7.32 15.21 -0.04
CA CYS A 65 -7.02 15.82 -1.32
C CYS A 65 -8.06 16.90 -1.64
N GLN A 66 -7.59 18.15 -1.67
CA GLN A 66 -8.45 19.34 -1.92
C GLN A 66 -8.36 19.76 -3.37
N PRO A 67 -9.35 20.50 -3.91
CA PRO A 67 -9.31 21.04 -5.26
C PRO A 67 -8.01 21.80 -5.56
N GLY A 68 -7.30 21.37 -6.60
CA GLY A 68 -6.01 21.94 -7.00
C GLY A 68 -4.83 21.63 -6.09
N GLY A 69 -5.03 20.75 -5.09
CA GLY A 69 -3.99 20.26 -4.19
C GLY A 69 -3.55 18.84 -4.51
N ALA A 70 -2.48 18.43 -3.85
CA ALA A 70 -1.97 17.08 -3.93
C ALA A 70 -1.54 16.54 -2.57
N VAL A 71 -1.64 15.22 -2.40
CA VAL A 71 -1.22 14.51 -1.18
C VAL A 71 -0.20 13.44 -1.55
N ILE A 72 0.92 13.41 -0.83
CA ILE A 72 1.89 12.32 -0.95
C ILE A 72 1.51 11.23 0.06
N VAL A 73 1.36 10.00 -0.43
CA VAL A 73 1.25 8.81 0.41
C VAL A 73 2.51 7.98 0.21
N CYS A 74 3.28 7.82 1.27
CA CYS A 74 4.55 7.09 1.28
C CYS A 74 4.48 5.94 2.26
N ALA A 75 4.84 4.73 1.83
CA ALA A 75 5.07 3.61 2.72
C ALA A 75 6.57 3.34 2.83
N ALA A 76 7.07 3.21 4.07
CA ALA A 76 8.49 3.00 4.33
C ALA A 76 8.66 1.93 5.43
N GLU A 77 9.15 0.77 5.05
CA GLU A 77 9.25 -0.39 5.93
C GLU A 77 10.67 -0.93 6.02
N ALA A 78 11.11 -1.14 7.24
CA ALA A 78 12.36 -1.81 7.57
C ALA A 78 12.02 -3.12 8.33
N MET A 79 11.45 -4.09 7.62
CA MET A 79 11.00 -5.36 8.20
C MET A 79 12.16 -6.15 8.80
N SER A 80 13.38 -5.94 8.29
CA SER A 80 14.61 -6.51 8.85
C SER A 80 14.85 -6.20 10.33
N ARG A 81 14.16 -5.19 10.89
CA ARG A 81 14.19 -4.82 12.32
C ARG A 81 13.20 -5.60 13.17
N LEU A 82 12.17 -6.19 12.53
CA LEU A 82 11.09 -6.93 13.18
C LEU A 82 11.33 -8.44 13.14
N ILE A 83 12.10 -8.94 12.16
CA ILE A 83 12.33 -10.37 11.99
C ILE A 83 13.42 -10.89 12.94
N ASP A 84 13.24 -12.12 13.41
CA ASP A 84 14.33 -12.93 13.95
C ASP A 84 15.03 -13.64 12.79
N LYS A 85 16.30 -13.26 12.52
CA LYS A 85 17.08 -13.86 11.42
C LYS A 85 17.43 -15.33 11.62
N THR A 86 17.25 -15.84 12.84
CA THR A 86 17.46 -17.26 13.17
C THR A 86 16.19 -18.09 12.96
N ASP A 87 15.02 -17.47 12.90
CA ASP A 87 13.77 -18.14 12.62
C ASP A 87 13.65 -18.44 11.11
N ARG A 88 13.75 -19.72 10.77
CA ARG A 88 13.65 -20.20 9.37
C ARG A 88 12.25 -20.08 8.78
N ASN A 89 11.21 -19.94 9.61
CA ASN A 89 9.83 -19.89 9.14
C ASN A 89 9.44 -18.48 8.69
N THR A 90 9.94 -17.43 9.34
CA THR A 90 9.55 -16.06 9.07
C THR A 90 10.71 -15.21 8.54
N GLY A 91 11.94 -15.49 8.92
CA GLY A 91 13.11 -14.66 8.59
C GLY A 91 13.39 -14.51 7.10
N CYS A 92 12.99 -15.46 6.27
CA CYS A 92 13.18 -15.42 4.81
C CYS A 92 12.00 -14.82 4.04
N LEU A 93 10.87 -14.51 4.72
CA LEU A 93 9.66 -14.07 4.04
C LEU A 93 9.62 -12.55 3.79
N PHE A 94 10.27 -11.78 4.65
CA PHE A 94 10.14 -10.32 4.69
C PHE A 94 11.32 -9.60 4.07
N GLY A 95 11.04 -8.46 3.45
CA GLY A 95 12.03 -7.54 2.90
C GLY A 95 11.81 -6.10 3.38
N ASP A 96 12.84 -5.28 3.28
CA ASP A 96 12.76 -3.84 3.48
C ASP A 96 12.30 -3.17 2.18
N GLY A 97 11.55 -2.08 2.28
CA GLY A 97 11.07 -1.40 1.11
C GLY A 97 10.52 -0.02 1.36
N VAL A 98 10.52 0.78 0.32
CA VAL A 98 9.90 2.10 0.30
C VAL A 98 9.24 2.37 -1.05
N GLY A 99 8.08 2.98 -1.01
CA GLY A 99 7.41 3.44 -2.21
C GLY A 99 6.46 4.58 -1.89
N ALA A 100 6.17 5.42 -2.88
CA ALA A 100 5.28 6.55 -2.69
C ALA A 100 4.47 6.85 -3.94
N VAL A 101 3.27 7.37 -3.74
CA VAL A 101 2.40 7.88 -4.80
C VAL A 101 2.00 9.32 -4.51
N LEU A 102 1.68 10.05 -5.56
CA LEU A 102 1.08 11.36 -5.50
C LEU A 102 -0.40 11.26 -5.87
N LEU A 103 -1.26 11.71 -4.99
CA LEU A 103 -2.70 11.84 -5.22
C LEU A 103 -2.98 13.28 -5.61
N GLU A 104 -3.57 13.50 -6.77
CA GLU A 104 -3.94 14.82 -7.28
C GLU A 104 -5.46 14.90 -7.45
N ASP A 105 -6.08 16.03 -7.05
CA ASP A 105 -7.46 16.29 -7.41
C ASP A 105 -7.53 16.73 -8.87
N ARG A 106 -7.93 15.81 -9.74
CA ARG A 106 -8.20 16.09 -11.16
C ARG A 106 -9.69 15.92 -11.44
N PRO A 107 -10.38 16.92 -11.99
CA PRO A 107 -11.83 16.83 -12.24
C PRO A 107 -12.27 15.62 -13.05
N ALA A 108 -11.41 15.12 -13.94
CA ALA A 108 -11.67 13.95 -14.77
C ALA A 108 -11.55 12.61 -14.03
N PHE A 109 -10.97 12.58 -12.81
CA PHE A 109 -10.63 11.37 -12.04
C PHE A 109 -11.15 11.46 -10.60
N ARG A 110 -12.39 11.91 -10.39
CA ARG A 110 -12.97 12.09 -9.04
C ARG A 110 -13.68 10.86 -8.49
N GLU A 111 -13.93 9.85 -9.31
CA GLU A 111 -14.62 8.66 -8.86
C GLU A 111 -13.64 7.68 -8.22
N TYR A 112 -13.77 7.51 -6.94
CA TYR A 112 -13.14 6.41 -6.19
C TYR A 112 -14.12 5.81 -5.21
N ASN A 113 -13.94 4.55 -4.92
CA ASN A 113 -14.64 3.87 -3.84
C ASN A 113 -13.64 3.08 -2.99
N TRP A 114 -14.00 2.87 -1.75
CA TRP A 114 -13.20 2.07 -0.85
C TRP A 114 -14.07 1.22 0.08
N HIS A 115 -13.48 0.13 0.56
CA HIS A 115 -14.04 -0.70 1.62
C HIS A 115 -12.90 -1.10 2.54
N ALA A 116 -13.07 -0.89 3.85
CA ALA A 116 -12.07 -1.21 4.85
C ALA A 116 -12.74 -1.61 6.17
N GLY A 117 -11.99 -2.31 7.01
CA GLY A 117 -12.46 -2.72 8.32
C GLY A 117 -11.36 -3.34 9.16
N CYS A 118 -11.71 -3.69 10.41
CA CYS A 118 -10.83 -4.40 11.33
C CYS A 118 -11.62 -5.37 12.21
N ASP A 119 -10.91 -6.38 12.72
CA ASP A 119 -11.42 -7.37 13.67
C ASP A 119 -10.45 -7.45 14.86
N GLY A 120 -10.71 -6.63 15.89
CA GLY A 120 -9.87 -6.55 17.08
C GLY A 120 -9.82 -7.84 17.92
N ASP A 121 -10.80 -8.73 17.79
CA ASP A 121 -10.79 -10.03 18.49
C ASP A 121 -9.67 -10.96 17.97
N ARG A 122 -9.06 -10.61 16.84
CA ARG A 122 -8.01 -11.40 16.17
C ARG A 122 -6.64 -10.74 16.15
N VAL A 123 -6.45 -9.74 17.00
CA VAL A 123 -5.17 -8.99 17.08
C VAL A 123 -3.96 -9.91 17.30
N ASP A 124 -4.18 -11.06 17.93
CA ASP A 124 -3.14 -12.02 18.29
C ASP A 124 -2.75 -12.96 17.16
N LEU A 125 -3.50 -12.95 16.04
CA LEU A 125 -3.23 -13.87 14.91
C LEU A 125 -1.92 -13.54 14.19
N MET A 126 -1.54 -12.26 14.19
CA MET A 126 -0.27 -11.78 13.64
C MET A 126 0.29 -10.69 14.55
N ARG A 127 1.52 -10.86 15.01
CA ARG A 127 2.23 -9.89 15.88
C ARG A 127 3.66 -9.71 15.41
N GLY A 128 4.20 -8.52 15.65
CA GLY A 128 5.61 -8.22 15.41
C GLY A 128 6.09 -7.15 16.37
N GLU A 129 7.26 -7.36 16.95
CA GLU A 129 7.92 -6.39 17.83
C GLU A 129 9.37 -6.21 17.38
N ILE A 130 9.89 -4.98 17.53
CA ILE A 130 11.29 -4.71 17.22
C ILE A 130 12.18 -5.53 18.16
N GLY A 131 13.00 -6.42 17.56
CA GLY A 131 13.86 -7.33 18.30
C GLY A 131 13.16 -8.55 18.90
N GLY A 132 11.82 -8.65 18.76
CA GLY A 132 11.02 -9.76 19.30
C GLY A 132 10.61 -10.80 18.26
N GLY A 133 10.82 -10.51 16.97
CA GLY A 133 10.40 -11.37 15.89
C GLY A 133 8.95 -11.17 15.46
N ILE A 134 8.55 -11.91 14.42
CA ILE A 134 7.19 -11.91 13.88
C ILE A 134 6.55 -13.27 14.14
N THR A 135 5.35 -13.25 14.72
CA THR A 135 4.52 -14.45 14.90
C THR A 135 3.38 -14.41 13.89
N LEU A 136 3.19 -15.51 13.17
CA LEU A 136 2.14 -15.67 12.17
C LEU A 136 1.32 -16.92 12.45
N GLY A 137 0.00 -16.80 12.45
CA GLY A 137 -0.97 -17.90 12.57
C GLY A 137 -1.09 -18.78 11.32
N GLY A 138 -0.06 -18.89 10.49
CA GLY A 138 0.10 -19.82 9.37
C GLY A 138 -1.12 -19.92 8.46
N MET A 139 -1.77 -21.10 8.48
CA MET A 139 -2.92 -21.41 7.61
C MET A 139 -4.12 -20.49 7.86
N GLN A 140 -4.39 -20.11 9.11
CA GLN A 140 -5.51 -19.22 9.42
C GLN A 140 -5.32 -17.83 8.77
N VAL A 141 -4.09 -17.30 8.80
CA VAL A 141 -3.75 -16.05 8.13
C VAL A 141 -3.95 -16.15 6.63
N TYR A 142 -3.52 -17.28 6.03
CA TYR A 142 -3.70 -17.55 4.60
C TYR A 142 -5.19 -17.54 4.21
N ASP A 143 -6.01 -18.34 4.86
CA ASP A 143 -7.44 -18.48 4.54
C ASP A 143 -8.19 -17.14 4.70
N ARG A 144 -7.87 -16.41 5.76
CA ARG A 144 -8.49 -15.12 6.03
C ARG A 144 -8.02 -14.05 5.04
N ALA A 145 -6.75 -14.02 4.68
CA ALA A 145 -6.23 -13.10 3.68
C ALA A 145 -6.93 -13.30 2.34
N VAL A 146 -6.99 -14.55 1.86
CA VAL A 146 -7.68 -14.88 0.60
C VAL A 146 -9.14 -14.45 0.66
N LYS A 147 -9.88 -14.89 1.70
CA LYS A 147 -11.30 -14.56 1.83
C LYS A 147 -11.54 -13.05 1.90
N THR A 148 -10.86 -12.37 2.81
CA THR A 148 -11.10 -10.96 3.11
C THR A 148 -10.72 -10.05 1.92
N MET A 149 -9.57 -10.32 1.26
CA MET A 149 -9.17 -9.55 0.10
C MET A 149 -10.08 -9.81 -1.10
N SER A 150 -10.53 -11.07 -1.32
CA SER A 150 -11.50 -11.38 -2.38
C SER A 150 -12.86 -10.71 -2.14
N ASP A 151 -13.39 -10.80 -0.91
CA ASP A 151 -14.66 -10.14 -0.54
C ASP A 151 -14.57 -8.63 -0.71
N THR A 152 -13.42 -8.04 -0.35
CA THR A 152 -13.18 -6.60 -0.50
C THR A 152 -13.16 -6.18 -1.96
N LEU A 153 -12.44 -6.91 -2.84
CA LEU A 153 -12.42 -6.64 -4.27
C LEU A 153 -13.80 -6.79 -4.90
N ASN A 154 -14.55 -7.85 -4.56
CA ASN A 154 -15.91 -8.03 -5.06
C ASN A 154 -16.81 -6.85 -4.70
N ARG A 155 -16.76 -6.34 -3.46
CA ARG A 155 -17.48 -5.14 -3.04
C ARG A 155 -17.07 -3.88 -3.81
N LEU A 156 -15.77 -3.72 -4.11
CA LEU A 156 -15.29 -2.60 -4.92
C LEU A 156 -15.82 -2.66 -6.35
N HIS A 157 -16.13 -3.84 -6.86
CA HIS A 157 -16.59 -4.09 -8.24
C HIS A 157 -18.11 -4.25 -8.33
N ASP A 158 -18.88 -4.16 -7.23
CA ASP A 158 -20.34 -4.35 -7.21
C ASP A 158 -21.11 -3.36 -8.10
N ASN A 159 -20.52 -2.19 -8.40
CA ASN A 159 -21.06 -1.23 -9.35
C ASN A 159 -20.89 -1.62 -10.84
N GLY A 160 -20.33 -2.79 -11.12
CA GLY A 160 -20.08 -3.30 -12.48
C GLY A 160 -18.84 -2.70 -13.17
N ILE A 161 -18.13 -1.76 -12.54
CA ILE A 161 -16.92 -1.18 -13.12
C ILE A 161 -15.74 -2.11 -12.82
N LYS A 162 -15.16 -2.70 -13.87
CA LYS A 162 -13.98 -3.57 -13.74
C LYS A 162 -12.70 -2.75 -13.84
N PRO A 163 -11.68 -3.07 -13.00
CA PRO A 163 -10.40 -2.40 -13.08
C PRO A 163 -9.58 -2.90 -14.29
N ALA A 164 -8.65 -2.08 -14.76
CA ALA A 164 -7.60 -2.52 -15.69
C ALA A 164 -6.47 -3.25 -14.95
N VAL A 165 -6.28 -2.93 -13.66
CA VAL A 165 -5.18 -3.46 -12.83
C VAL A 165 -5.68 -3.78 -11.43
N VAL A 166 -5.26 -4.92 -10.90
CA VAL A 166 -5.43 -5.30 -9.49
C VAL A 166 -4.05 -5.47 -8.86
N VAL A 167 -3.80 -4.74 -7.77
CA VAL A 167 -2.56 -4.85 -6.99
C VAL A 167 -2.92 -5.22 -5.54
N GLY A 168 -2.69 -6.48 -5.18
CA GLY A 168 -2.82 -6.94 -3.80
C GLY A 168 -1.56 -6.65 -2.99
N HIS A 169 -1.68 -6.66 -1.66
CA HIS A 169 -0.52 -6.76 -0.78
C HIS A 169 0.32 -8.00 -1.15
N GLN A 170 1.61 -7.79 -1.40
CA GLN A 170 2.56 -8.79 -1.88
C GLN A 170 3.12 -9.64 -0.73
N ALA A 171 2.24 -10.42 -0.06
CA ALA A 171 2.65 -11.26 1.05
C ALA A 171 3.13 -12.66 0.59
N ASN A 172 2.44 -13.21 -0.41
CA ASN A 172 2.66 -14.57 -0.89
C ASN A 172 1.96 -14.75 -2.25
N SER A 173 2.69 -15.21 -3.27
CA SER A 173 2.15 -15.41 -4.62
C SER A 173 0.96 -16.39 -4.65
N ARG A 174 0.92 -17.39 -3.75
CA ARG A 174 -0.22 -18.33 -3.65
C ARG A 174 -1.51 -17.62 -3.22
N ILE A 175 -1.41 -16.62 -2.32
CA ILE A 175 -2.57 -15.80 -1.92
C ILE A 175 -3.04 -15.00 -3.12
N LEU A 176 -2.14 -14.32 -3.84
CA LEU A 176 -2.48 -13.51 -5.02
C LEU A 176 -3.11 -14.35 -6.12
N GLN A 177 -2.55 -15.52 -6.40
CA GLN A 177 -3.12 -16.47 -7.35
C GLN A 177 -4.54 -16.88 -6.95
N LYS A 178 -4.75 -17.22 -5.67
CA LYS A 178 -6.08 -17.65 -5.20
C LYS A 178 -7.12 -16.54 -5.27
N ILE A 179 -6.74 -15.30 -4.99
CA ILE A 179 -7.60 -14.13 -5.17
C ILE A 179 -7.97 -13.96 -6.65
N ARG A 180 -7.00 -14.07 -7.56
CA ARG A 180 -7.24 -13.99 -9.01
C ARG A 180 -8.25 -15.03 -9.50
N GLU A 181 -8.24 -16.24 -8.93
CA GLU A 181 -9.19 -17.30 -9.26
C GLU A 181 -10.61 -17.04 -8.74
N GLN A 182 -10.77 -16.24 -7.68
CA GLN A 182 -12.05 -16.04 -6.98
C GLN A 182 -12.75 -14.73 -7.31
N VAL A 183 -12.02 -13.75 -7.87
CA VAL A 183 -12.55 -12.40 -8.13
C VAL A 183 -12.83 -12.22 -9.60
N ASP A 184 -14.04 -11.79 -9.93
CA ASP A 184 -14.37 -11.36 -11.29
C ASP A 184 -13.89 -9.93 -11.51
N ALA A 185 -12.69 -9.79 -12.04
CA ALA A 185 -12.06 -8.52 -12.42
C ALA A 185 -11.97 -8.33 -13.95
N GLY A 186 -12.66 -9.15 -14.74
CA GLY A 186 -12.57 -9.13 -16.21
C GLY A 186 -11.14 -9.43 -16.69
N ASP A 187 -10.63 -8.65 -17.63
CA ASP A 187 -9.30 -8.80 -18.22
C ASP A 187 -8.19 -8.05 -17.42
N ALA A 188 -8.43 -7.74 -16.15
CA ALA A 188 -7.49 -6.99 -15.32
C ALA A 188 -6.11 -7.69 -15.22
N VAL A 189 -5.05 -6.90 -15.27
CA VAL A 189 -3.70 -7.35 -14.93
C VAL A 189 -3.59 -7.51 -13.42
N PHE A 190 -3.34 -8.72 -12.94
CA PHE A 190 -3.01 -8.98 -11.54
C PHE A 190 -1.50 -8.91 -11.34
N VAL A 191 -1.05 -7.96 -10.52
CA VAL A 191 0.37 -7.73 -10.27
C VAL A 191 0.89 -8.68 -9.20
N ASP A 192 2.01 -9.36 -9.49
CA ASP A 192 2.78 -10.18 -8.56
C ASP A 192 4.26 -9.82 -8.66
N SER A 193 4.84 -9.36 -7.56
CA SER A 193 6.25 -9.00 -7.42
C SER A 193 6.89 -9.62 -6.17
N VAL A 194 6.21 -10.61 -5.56
CA VAL A 194 6.65 -11.26 -4.32
C VAL A 194 8.05 -11.88 -4.46
N GLU A 195 8.33 -12.51 -5.60
CA GLU A 195 9.64 -13.15 -5.83
C GLU A 195 10.79 -12.13 -5.85
N GLN A 196 10.51 -10.89 -6.22
CA GLN A 196 11.52 -9.84 -6.35
C GLN A 196 11.86 -9.18 -5.01
N PHE A 197 10.86 -8.93 -4.17
CA PHE A 197 11.02 -8.10 -2.96
C PHE A 197 10.67 -8.83 -1.65
N GLY A 198 10.03 -9.98 -1.72
CA GLY A 198 9.41 -10.60 -0.56
C GLY A 198 8.23 -9.78 -0.03
N ASN A 199 7.85 -10.05 1.21
CA ASN A 199 6.82 -9.28 1.91
C ASN A 199 7.43 -8.02 2.53
N THR A 200 7.25 -6.88 1.90
CA THR A 200 7.69 -5.57 2.40
C THR A 200 6.57 -4.83 3.14
N SER A 201 5.62 -5.57 3.77
CA SER A 201 4.51 -5.01 4.54
C SER A 201 3.73 -3.93 3.75
N ALA A 202 3.51 -2.74 4.32
CA ALA A 202 2.79 -1.65 3.66
C ALA A 202 3.48 -1.14 2.39
N ALA A 203 4.80 -1.27 2.26
CA ALA A 203 5.53 -0.82 1.08
C ALA A 203 5.32 -1.72 -0.15
N SER A 204 4.73 -2.91 0.00
CA SER A 204 4.62 -3.91 -1.06
C SER A 204 3.80 -3.44 -2.27
N ILE A 205 2.69 -2.76 -2.06
CA ILE A 205 1.85 -2.24 -3.14
C ILE A 205 2.57 -1.13 -3.92
N PRO A 206 3.08 -0.05 -3.30
CA PRO A 206 3.74 1.00 -4.06
C PRO A 206 5.06 0.54 -4.72
N LEU A 207 5.76 -0.45 -4.16
CA LEU A 207 6.91 -1.08 -4.84
C LEU A 207 6.48 -1.84 -6.08
N ALA A 208 5.45 -2.68 -5.99
CA ALA A 208 4.89 -3.40 -7.13
C ALA A 208 4.45 -2.44 -8.25
N LEU A 209 3.78 -1.33 -7.89
CA LEU A 209 3.42 -0.28 -8.84
C LEU A 209 4.66 0.36 -9.49
N GLY A 210 5.70 0.66 -8.71
CA GLY A 210 6.95 1.21 -9.21
C GLY A 210 7.62 0.31 -10.24
N THR A 211 7.63 -1.01 -10.00
CA THR A 211 8.11 -2.02 -10.96
C THR A 211 7.28 -2.00 -12.24
N CYS A 212 5.94 -2.02 -12.12
CA CYS A 212 5.06 -1.98 -13.29
C CYS A 212 5.26 -0.71 -14.14
N VAL A 213 5.54 0.44 -13.51
CA VAL A 213 5.87 1.69 -14.21
C VAL A 213 7.18 1.56 -14.96
N ALA A 214 8.23 1.00 -14.32
CA ALA A 214 9.53 0.80 -14.93
C ALA A 214 9.46 -0.13 -16.15
N ASP A 215 8.75 -1.23 -16.01
CA ASP A 215 8.66 -2.30 -17.02
C ASP A 215 7.55 -2.05 -18.04
N ARG A 216 6.72 -1.02 -17.84
CA ARG A 216 5.54 -0.72 -18.66
C ARG A 216 4.60 -1.93 -18.79
N SER A 217 4.48 -2.72 -17.73
CA SER A 217 3.71 -3.97 -17.71
C SER A 217 2.21 -3.79 -17.43
N ILE A 218 1.79 -2.56 -17.14
CA ILE A 218 0.39 -2.17 -16.96
C ILE A 218 0.03 -1.00 -17.88
N PRO A 219 -1.27 -0.79 -18.22
CA PRO A 219 -1.70 0.39 -18.95
C PRO A 219 -1.27 1.68 -18.26
N ALA A 220 -0.96 2.72 -19.02
CA ALA A 220 -0.55 4.02 -18.46
C ALA A 220 -1.71 4.75 -17.75
N THR A 221 -2.95 4.49 -18.14
CA THR A 221 -4.16 5.09 -17.57
C THR A 221 -5.25 4.06 -17.42
N GLY A 222 -6.19 4.29 -16.52
CA GLY A 222 -7.34 3.42 -16.31
C GLY A 222 -7.82 3.45 -14.87
N ARG A 223 -8.54 2.41 -14.48
CA ARG A 223 -8.95 2.17 -13.10
C ARG A 223 -8.08 1.06 -12.49
N MET A 224 -7.60 1.24 -11.28
CA MET A 224 -6.93 0.19 -10.51
C MET A 224 -7.67 -0.09 -9.21
N SER A 225 -7.62 -1.35 -8.80
CA SER A 225 -8.08 -1.78 -7.47
C SER A 225 -6.89 -2.26 -6.65
N LEU A 226 -6.70 -1.63 -5.51
CA LEU A 226 -5.65 -1.93 -4.55
C LEU A 226 -6.28 -2.61 -3.34
N VAL A 227 -5.71 -3.70 -2.85
CA VAL A 227 -6.28 -4.45 -1.73
C VAL A 227 -5.20 -4.98 -0.81
N ALA A 228 -5.44 -4.92 0.50
CA ALA A 228 -4.52 -5.42 1.50
C ALA A 228 -5.24 -6.02 2.71
N TYR A 229 -4.54 -6.94 3.36
CA TYR A 229 -4.88 -7.56 4.62
C TYR A 229 -3.63 -7.62 5.49
N GLY A 230 -3.75 -7.33 6.77
CA GLY A 230 -2.61 -7.25 7.68
C GLY A 230 -2.95 -7.52 9.14
N ALA A 231 -1.93 -7.42 9.97
CA ALA A 231 -2.05 -7.56 11.42
C ALA A 231 -3.03 -6.54 12.02
N GLY A 232 -3.69 -6.94 13.11
CA GLY A 232 -4.59 -6.07 13.83
C GLY A 232 -6.01 -6.56 14.04
N GLU A 233 -6.56 -7.43 13.33
CA GLU A 233 -6.68 -7.78 11.93
C GLU A 233 -7.24 -6.56 11.17
N ALA A 234 -6.51 -6.02 10.25
CA ALA A 234 -6.95 -4.85 9.49
C ALA A 234 -6.91 -5.17 7.98
N TRP A 235 -7.92 -4.71 7.25
CA TRP A 235 -7.98 -4.90 5.80
C TRP A 235 -8.59 -3.69 5.12
N GLY A 236 -8.31 -3.56 3.84
CA GLY A 236 -8.97 -2.55 3.02
C GLY A 236 -8.67 -2.70 1.56
N GLY A 237 -9.48 -2.03 0.77
CA GLY A 237 -9.28 -1.85 -0.66
C GLY A 237 -9.76 -0.49 -1.13
N VAL A 238 -9.16 -0.03 -2.19
CA VAL A 238 -9.49 1.22 -2.90
C VAL A 238 -9.56 0.93 -4.38
N SER A 239 -10.61 1.37 -5.04
CA SER A 239 -10.68 1.41 -6.50
C SER A 239 -10.66 2.88 -6.95
N VAL A 240 -9.68 3.25 -7.76
CA VAL A 240 -9.39 4.63 -8.14
C VAL A 240 -8.93 4.71 -9.59
N ASP A 241 -9.27 5.79 -10.26
CA ASP A 241 -8.71 6.09 -11.56
C ASP A 241 -7.26 6.56 -11.41
N TYR A 242 -6.41 6.18 -12.35
CA TYR A 242 -4.99 6.50 -12.31
C TYR A 242 -4.47 6.97 -13.67
N ASP A 243 -3.42 7.77 -13.60
CA ASP A 243 -2.65 8.24 -14.75
C ASP A 243 -1.15 8.18 -14.40
N LEU A 244 -0.45 7.28 -15.07
CA LEU A 244 0.99 7.03 -14.90
C LEU A 244 1.82 7.52 -16.10
N THR A 245 1.24 8.34 -16.99
CA THR A 245 1.93 8.83 -18.20
C THR A 245 3.20 9.62 -17.86
N ASP A 246 3.18 10.36 -16.75
CA ASP A 246 4.32 11.13 -16.23
C ASP A 246 4.99 10.46 -15.01
N ALA A 247 4.67 9.20 -14.73
CA ALA A 247 5.22 8.50 -13.57
C ALA A 247 6.70 8.17 -13.77
N ILE A 248 7.47 8.30 -12.70
CA ILE A 248 8.89 7.95 -12.66
C ILE A 248 9.10 6.82 -11.69
N ALA A 249 9.63 5.70 -12.19
CA ALA A 249 10.17 4.66 -11.33
C ALA A 249 11.64 4.98 -11.02
N LEU A 250 11.92 5.20 -9.74
CA LEU A 250 13.30 5.35 -9.25
C LEU A 250 13.68 4.04 -8.57
N HIS A 251 14.62 3.33 -9.15
CA HIS A 251 15.27 2.21 -8.47
C HIS A 251 16.42 2.77 -7.64
N GLY A 252 16.34 2.62 -6.31
CA GLY A 252 17.48 2.87 -5.44
C GLY A 252 18.55 1.81 -5.70
N SER A 253 19.75 2.22 -5.99
CA SER A 253 20.96 1.39 -5.99
C SER A 253 21.41 1.07 -4.57
#